data_15e8413929698e8f3a8c2cd24d7661c7
#
_entry.id   15e8413929698e8f3a8c2cd24d7661c7
#
_cell.length_a   1.000
_cell.length_b   1.000
_cell.length_c   1.000
_cell.angle_alpha   90.00
_cell.angle_beta   90.00
_cell.angle_gamma   90.00
#
_symmetry.space_group_name_H-M   'P 1'
#
loop_
_entity.id
_entity.type
_entity.pdbx_description
1 polymer ?
#
loop_
_entity_poly.entity_id
_entity_poly.type
_entity_poly.pdbx_seq_one_letter_code
_entity_poly.pdbx_strand_id
1 'polypeptide(L)'
;ILASLPNPEDTVMVGSTGCTSLVFPMVAVHNIHSLFGNQNAIASGLKRALSVRFPDRVKDVVVLAGDGATVDIGLDMTLQAWFRQEKFTTICFDNELYANTGGQESGLMQKGFVAKMAPVGKLFDKVRLPEIARESGCHYVVNCTVSKPSLVEKVIRNSVLIAREIGPTYIQLYTPCILEIGKNSMEGLQEMRDSEKPTERFAYKEYVSEPAKQFLAELAAKDKERKAAAKQLAGKA
;
A
#
# COMPACT_ATOMS: atom_id res chain seq x y z
N ILE A 1 -2.58 10.03 1.16
CA ILE A 1 -1.61 9.62 0.13
C ILE A 1 -0.78 10.84 -0.33
N LEU A 2 -1.40 11.91 -0.83
CA LEU A 2 -0.65 13.04 -1.41
C LEU A 2 0.37 13.63 -0.42
N ALA A 3 -0.03 13.87 0.83
CA ALA A 3 0.85 14.37 1.89
C ALA A 3 1.97 13.39 2.27
N SER A 4 1.80 12.11 1.94
CA SER A 4 2.78 11.06 2.24
C SER A 4 3.87 10.94 1.18
N LEU A 5 3.64 11.45 -0.04
CA LEU A 5 4.56 11.30 -1.15
C LEU A 5 5.77 12.25 -0.97
N PRO A 6 7.00 11.74 -1.08
CA PRO A 6 8.21 12.58 -1.00
C PRO A 6 8.25 13.67 -2.09
N ASN A 7 7.85 13.30 -3.32
CA ASN A 7 7.79 14.18 -4.48
C ASN A 7 6.52 13.87 -5.29
N PRO A 8 5.37 14.49 -4.99
CA PRO A 8 4.14 14.25 -5.74
C PRO A 8 4.26 14.50 -7.24
N GLU A 9 5.00 15.54 -7.65
CA GLU A 9 5.25 15.92 -9.04
C GLU A 9 6.05 14.87 -9.83
N ASP A 10 6.86 14.07 -9.13
CA ASP A 10 7.69 13.01 -9.69
C ASP A 10 7.16 11.62 -9.38
N THR A 11 5.93 11.54 -8.93
CA THR A 11 5.26 10.27 -8.63
C THR A 11 4.23 9.95 -9.71
N VAL A 12 4.22 8.69 -10.16
CA VAL A 12 3.16 8.14 -11.02
C VAL A 12 2.43 7.06 -10.24
N MET A 13 1.12 7.20 -10.13
CA MET A 13 0.25 6.20 -9.53
C MET A 13 -0.27 5.26 -10.60
N VAL A 14 -0.17 3.96 -10.34
CA VAL A 14 -0.75 2.92 -11.20
C VAL A 14 -1.89 2.27 -10.43
N GLY A 15 -3.10 2.43 -10.94
CA GLY A 15 -4.28 1.91 -10.30
C GLY A 15 -4.87 0.70 -11.00
N SER A 16 -5.54 -0.12 -10.22
CA SER A 16 -6.37 -1.21 -10.71
C SER A 16 -7.84 -0.78 -10.80
N THR A 17 -8.60 -1.46 -11.63
CA THR A 17 -10.06 -1.34 -11.66
C THR A 17 -10.66 -1.71 -10.30
N GLY A 18 -11.70 -1.00 -9.88
CA GLY A 18 -12.39 -1.21 -8.60
C GLY A 18 -12.63 0.10 -7.87
N CYS A 19 -12.93 0.05 -6.58
CA CYS A 19 -13.16 1.25 -5.75
C CYS A 19 -11.94 2.17 -5.69
N THR A 20 -10.73 1.64 -5.86
CA THR A 20 -9.49 2.41 -5.91
C THR A 20 -9.41 3.37 -7.10
N SER A 21 -10.13 3.11 -8.20
CA SER A 21 -10.17 4.02 -9.35
C SER A 21 -10.83 5.37 -9.04
N LEU A 22 -11.66 5.45 -8.00
CA LEU A 22 -12.27 6.71 -7.54
C LEU A 22 -11.24 7.68 -6.93
N VAL A 23 -10.07 7.20 -6.54
CA VAL A 23 -8.99 8.05 -5.99
C VAL A 23 -8.37 8.93 -7.07
N PHE A 24 -8.29 8.46 -8.31
CA PHE A 24 -7.56 9.14 -9.39
C PHE A 24 -8.04 10.57 -9.69
N PRO A 25 -9.34 10.84 -9.84
CA PRO A 25 -9.80 12.22 -10.06
C PRO A 25 -9.64 13.11 -8.84
N MET A 26 -9.37 12.55 -7.65
CA MET A 26 -9.25 13.30 -6.40
C MET A 26 -7.80 13.64 -6.02
N VAL A 27 -6.81 13.09 -6.75
CA VAL A 27 -5.40 13.23 -6.38
C VAL A 27 -4.63 13.85 -7.55
N ALA A 28 -4.02 15.02 -7.30
CA ALA A 28 -3.23 15.76 -8.30
C ALA A 28 -1.83 15.13 -8.48
N VAL A 29 -1.79 13.90 -9.00
CA VAL A 29 -0.57 13.15 -9.36
C VAL A 29 -0.77 12.54 -10.74
N HIS A 30 0.31 12.31 -11.47
CA HIS A 30 0.23 11.52 -12.69
C HIS A 30 -0.31 10.13 -12.36
N ASN A 31 -1.28 9.66 -13.13
CA ASN A 31 -1.86 8.33 -12.90
C ASN A 31 -2.12 7.57 -14.20
N ILE A 32 -2.08 6.26 -14.09
CA ILE A 32 -2.41 5.31 -15.15
C ILE A 32 -3.38 4.29 -14.58
N HIS A 33 -4.52 4.11 -15.25
CA HIS A 33 -5.45 3.04 -14.90
C HIS A 33 -5.10 1.78 -15.69
N SER A 34 -4.82 0.68 -14.98
CA SER A 34 -4.51 -0.61 -15.58
C SER A 34 -5.76 -1.47 -15.76
N LEU A 35 -5.66 -2.53 -16.53
CA LEU A 35 -6.61 -3.63 -16.47
C LEU A 35 -6.60 -4.26 -15.07
N PHE A 36 -7.74 -4.83 -14.67
CA PHE A 36 -7.89 -5.49 -13.37
C PHE A 36 -6.85 -6.60 -13.18
N GLY A 37 -6.06 -6.54 -12.11
CA GLY A 37 -4.98 -7.48 -11.82
C GLY A 37 -3.62 -7.14 -12.46
N ASN A 38 -3.56 -6.29 -13.49
CA ASN A 38 -2.31 -6.00 -14.23
C ASN A 38 -1.47 -4.84 -13.67
N GLN A 39 -1.88 -4.23 -12.59
CA GLN A 39 -1.27 -3.01 -12.05
C GLN A 39 0.23 -3.16 -11.74
N ASN A 40 0.67 -4.29 -11.19
CA ASN A 40 2.09 -4.50 -10.87
C ASN A 40 2.95 -4.76 -12.12
N ALA A 41 2.40 -5.40 -13.15
CA ALA A 41 3.09 -5.57 -14.44
C ALA A 41 3.27 -4.21 -15.15
N ILE A 42 2.22 -3.38 -15.17
CA ILE A 42 2.29 -2.01 -15.73
C ILE A 42 3.31 -1.18 -14.94
N ALA A 43 3.28 -1.24 -13.62
CA ALA A 43 4.22 -0.52 -12.74
C ALA A 43 5.68 -0.92 -13.01
N SER A 44 5.95 -2.21 -13.21
CA SER A 44 7.28 -2.73 -13.55
C SER A 44 7.79 -2.13 -14.87
N GLY A 45 6.99 -2.21 -15.93
CA GLY A 45 7.34 -1.61 -17.23
C GLY A 45 7.53 -0.11 -17.14
N LEU A 46 6.60 0.58 -16.47
CA LEU A 46 6.65 2.03 -16.29
C LEU A 46 7.89 2.48 -15.51
N LYS A 47 8.21 1.83 -14.37
CA LYS A 47 9.39 2.19 -13.56
C LYS A 47 10.67 2.08 -14.38
N ARG A 48 10.82 1.02 -15.17
CA ARG A 48 11.97 0.83 -16.06
C ARG A 48 12.03 1.88 -17.15
N ALA A 49 10.90 2.16 -17.81
CA ALA A 49 10.83 3.19 -18.87
C ALA A 49 11.17 4.59 -18.32
N LEU A 50 10.66 4.94 -17.16
CA LEU A 50 10.95 6.22 -16.49
C LEU A 50 12.43 6.35 -16.12
N SER A 51 13.07 5.27 -15.65
CA SER A 51 14.50 5.26 -15.32
C SER A 51 15.38 5.47 -16.55
N VAL A 52 14.99 4.96 -17.71
CA VAL A 52 15.70 5.18 -18.98
C VAL A 52 15.44 6.58 -19.52
N ARG A 53 14.20 7.05 -19.45
CA ARG A 53 13.80 8.37 -20.03
C ARG A 53 14.30 9.56 -19.21
N PHE A 54 14.42 9.38 -17.88
CA PHE A 54 14.80 10.42 -16.93
C PHE A 54 15.93 9.92 -16.01
N PRO A 55 17.14 9.65 -16.52
CA PRO A 55 18.22 9.05 -15.75
C PRO A 55 18.66 9.91 -14.56
N ASP A 56 18.58 11.25 -14.71
CA ASP A 56 19.04 12.22 -13.72
C ASP A 56 17.91 12.69 -12.78
N ARG A 57 16.70 12.14 -12.93
CA ARG A 57 15.54 12.54 -12.14
C ARG A 57 14.82 11.34 -11.56
N VAL A 58 14.78 11.27 -10.25
CA VAL A 58 14.07 10.19 -9.56
C VAL A 58 12.58 10.27 -9.81
N LYS A 59 11.99 9.20 -10.33
CA LYS A 59 10.57 9.03 -10.54
C LYS A 59 10.07 7.88 -9.67
N ASP A 60 9.09 8.16 -8.79
CA ASP A 60 8.47 7.14 -7.97
C ASP A 60 7.28 6.51 -8.68
N VAL A 61 7.06 5.24 -8.46
CA VAL A 61 5.87 4.53 -8.91
C VAL A 61 5.18 3.95 -7.69
N VAL A 62 3.88 4.22 -7.56
CA VAL A 62 3.04 3.71 -6.47
C VAL A 62 1.84 3.01 -7.06
N VAL A 63 1.69 1.75 -6.75
CA VAL A 63 0.55 0.93 -7.15
C VAL A 63 -0.56 1.05 -6.12
N LEU A 64 -1.78 1.33 -6.57
CA LEU A 64 -2.99 1.32 -5.77
C LEU A 64 -3.93 0.25 -6.29
N ALA A 65 -4.19 -0.77 -5.50
CA ALA A 65 -5.06 -1.88 -5.90
C ALA A 65 -5.95 -2.33 -4.74
N GLY A 66 -7.10 -2.90 -5.05
CA GLY A 66 -7.91 -3.61 -4.08
C GLY A 66 -7.35 -5.02 -3.81
N ASP A 67 -7.90 -5.67 -2.81
CA ASP A 67 -7.55 -7.03 -2.41
C ASP A 67 -7.72 -8.04 -3.56
N GLY A 68 -8.88 -8.10 -4.20
CA GLY A 68 -9.10 -9.02 -5.33
C GLY A 68 -8.15 -8.79 -6.51
N ALA A 69 -7.78 -7.54 -6.79
CA ALA A 69 -6.81 -7.22 -7.83
C ALA A 69 -5.37 -7.61 -7.44
N THR A 70 -5.07 -7.69 -6.15
CA THR A 70 -3.71 -7.95 -5.66
C THR A 70 -3.46 -9.42 -5.37
N VAL A 71 -4.41 -10.09 -4.68
CA VAL A 71 -4.21 -11.45 -4.17
C VAL A 71 -4.88 -12.53 -5.01
N ASP A 72 -5.86 -12.16 -5.83
CA ASP A 72 -6.56 -13.13 -6.68
C ASP A 72 -6.08 -12.99 -8.14
N ILE A 73 -6.70 -12.11 -8.92
CA ILE A 73 -6.43 -11.96 -10.37
C ILE A 73 -4.99 -11.54 -10.67
N GLY A 74 -4.38 -10.71 -9.82
CA GLY A 74 -3.04 -10.15 -10.06
C GLY A 74 -1.93 -10.78 -9.22
N LEU A 75 -2.17 -11.91 -8.57
CA LEU A 75 -1.20 -12.48 -7.63
C LEU A 75 0.14 -12.84 -8.31
N ASP A 76 0.09 -13.46 -9.46
CA ASP A 76 1.27 -13.86 -10.22
C ASP A 76 2.13 -12.63 -10.61
N MET A 77 1.52 -11.58 -11.12
CA MET A 77 2.20 -10.33 -11.48
C MET A 77 2.75 -9.59 -10.26
N THR A 78 2.03 -9.66 -9.14
CA THR A 78 2.45 -9.08 -7.86
C THR A 78 3.69 -9.79 -7.34
N LEU A 79 3.68 -11.13 -7.31
CA LEU A 79 4.83 -11.94 -6.88
C LEU A 79 6.03 -11.76 -7.80
N GLN A 80 5.82 -11.77 -9.13
CA GLN A 80 6.90 -11.56 -10.09
C GLN A 80 7.57 -10.20 -9.95
N ALA A 81 6.81 -9.14 -9.65
CA ALA A 81 7.38 -7.83 -9.38
C ALA A 81 8.29 -7.86 -8.13
N TRP A 82 7.87 -8.53 -7.06
CA TRP A 82 8.66 -8.66 -5.83
C TRP A 82 9.91 -9.54 -6.02
N PHE A 83 9.80 -10.70 -6.67
CA PHE A 83 10.94 -11.57 -6.97
C PHE A 83 12.00 -10.87 -7.84
N ARG A 84 11.56 -10.01 -8.76
CA ARG A 84 12.44 -9.25 -9.65
C ARG A 84 12.99 -7.98 -8.98
N GLN A 85 12.70 -7.75 -7.71
CA GLN A 85 13.15 -6.59 -6.94
C GLN A 85 12.81 -5.26 -7.61
N GLU A 86 11.60 -5.15 -8.15
CA GLU A 86 11.14 -3.92 -8.80
C GLU A 86 10.98 -2.79 -7.79
N LYS A 87 11.59 -1.65 -8.05
CA LYS A 87 11.68 -0.50 -7.14
C LYS A 87 10.40 0.35 -7.14
N PHE A 88 9.31 -0.20 -6.64
CA PHE A 88 8.06 0.53 -6.42
C PHE A 88 7.27 0.00 -5.20
N THR A 89 6.32 0.81 -4.76
CA THR A 89 5.44 0.50 -3.63
C THR A 89 4.12 -0.07 -4.13
N THR A 90 3.68 -1.18 -3.56
CA THR A 90 2.31 -1.71 -3.75
C THR A 90 1.48 -1.45 -2.49
N ILE A 91 0.38 -0.72 -2.63
CA ILE A 91 -0.60 -0.47 -1.58
C ILE A 91 -1.87 -1.25 -1.92
N CYS A 92 -2.19 -2.24 -1.11
CA CYS A 92 -3.42 -3.02 -1.20
C CYS A 92 -4.46 -2.42 -0.26
N PHE A 93 -5.53 -1.87 -0.82
CA PHE A 93 -6.72 -1.49 -0.06
C PHE A 93 -7.56 -2.74 0.19
N ASP A 94 -7.38 -3.33 1.37
CA ASP A 94 -8.05 -4.55 1.79
C ASP A 94 -9.39 -4.20 2.41
N ASN A 95 -10.48 -4.48 1.71
CA ASN A 95 -11.84 -4.42 2.25
C ASN A 95 -12.45 -5.81 2.43
N GLU A 96 -11.66 -6.85 2.20
CA GLU A 96 -12.02 -8.27 2.31
C GLU A 96 -13.07 -8.74 1.27
N LEU A 97 -13.37 -7.92 0.24
CA LEU A 97 -14.46 -8.16 -0.72
C LEU A 97 -14.13 -7.63 -2.12
N TYR A 98 -14.76 -8.21 -3.13
CA TYR A 98 -14.98 -7.54 -4.42
C TYR A 98 -16.19 -6.60 -4.30
N ALA A 99 -15.99 -5.47 -3.63
CA ALA A 99 -17.09 -4.58 -3.28
C ALA A 99 -17.76 -3.93 -4.50
N ASN A 100 -16.96 -3.47 -5.47
CA ASN A 100 -17.49 -2.76 -6.65
C ASN A 100 -18.40 -3.61 -7.54
N THR A 101 -18.24 -4.93 -7.54
CA THR A 101 -19.03 -5.88 -8.33
C THR A 101 -20.18 -6.52 -7.56
N GLY A 102 -20.39 -6.14 -6.30
CA GLY A 102 -21.56 -6.54 -5.51
C GLY A 102 -21.28 -7.49 -4.34
N GLY A 103 -20.03 -7.55 -3.83
CA GLY A 103 -19.73 -8.23 -2.57
C GLY A 103 -19.40 -9.71 -2.70
N GLN A 104 -18.63 -10.11 -3.71
CA GLN A 104 -18.03 -11.44 -3.78
C GLN A 104 -16.89 -11.57 -2.75
N GLU A 105 -16.59 -12.80 -2.34
CA GLU A 105 -15.46 -13.06 -1.46
C GLU A 105 -14.11 -12.83 -2.17
N SER A 106 -13.16 -12.18 -1.51
CA SER A 106 -11.78 -12.09 -1.98
C SER A 106 -10.87 -13.09 -1.27
N GLY A 107 -9.66 -13.29 -1.79
CA GLY A 107 -8.63 -14.09 -1.14
C GLY A 107 -8.24 -13.56 0.24
N LEU A 108 -8.40 -12.24 0.48
CA LEU A 108 -8.14 -11.61 1.77
C LEU A 108 -9.35 -11.59 2.71
N MET A 109 -10.49 -12.09 2.30
CA MET A 109 -11.65 -12.22 3.16
C MET A 109 -11.41 -13.26 4.25
N GLN A 110 -11.87 -12.97 5.46
CA GLN A 110 -11.75 -13.88 6.60
C GLN A 110 -12.68 -15.08 6.43
N LYS A 111 -12.21 -16.28 6.81
CA LYS A 111 -13.02 -17.50 6.83
C LYS A 111 -14.26 -17.31 7.69
N GLY A 112 -15.39 -17.78 7.19
CA GLY A 112 -16.69 -17.66 7.86
C GLY A 112 -17.35 -16.30 7.73
N PHE A 113 -16.67 -15.29 7.18
CA PHE A 113 -17.27 -13.99 6.96
C PHE A 113 -18.34 -14.08 5.86
N VAL A 114 -19.53 -13.57 6.15
CA VAL A 114 -20.68 -13.55 5.24
C VAL A 114 -20.66 -12.26 4.43
N ALA A 115 -20.75 -12.38 3.12
CA ALA A 115 -20.91 -11.27 2.20
C ALA A 115 -22.12 -11.48 1.32
N LYS A 116 -22.55 -10.43 0.65
CA LYS A 116 -23.76 -10.42 -0.18
C LYS A 116 -23.79 -11.54 -1.23
N MET A 117 -22.66 -11.80 -1.88
CA MET A 117 -22.51 -12.88 -2.87
C MET A 117 -21.82 -14.15 -2.29
N ALA A 118 -21.57 -14.17 -0.98
CA ALA A 118 -21.10 -15.33 -0.22
C ALA A 118 -21.99 -15.55 1.02
N PRO A 119 -23.27 -15.89 0.86
CA PRO A 119 -24.24 -15.92 1.95
C PRO A 119 -24.01 -17.05 2.95
N VAL A 120 -23.28 -18.10 2.56
CA VAL A 120 -22.87 -19.20 3.47
C VAL A 120 -21.56 -18.91 4.21
N GLY A 121 -20.94 -17.77 3.93
CA GLY A 121 -19.62 -17.40 4.42
C GLY A 121 -18.47 -18.04 3.65
N LYS A 122 -17.31 -17.40 3.67
CA LYS A 122 -16.11 -17.92 3.02
C LYS A 122 -15.65 -19.24 3.65
N LEU A 123 -15.41 -20.24 2.84
CA LEU A 123 -15.05 -21.60 3.30
C LEU A 123 -13.54 -21.78 3.55
N PHE A 124 -12.70 -21.00 2.90
CA PHE A 124 -11.24 -21.12 2.94
C PHE A 124 -10.61 -20.04 3.83
N ASP A 125 -9.41 -20.35 4.34
CA ASP A 125 -8.65 -19.40 5.15
C ASP A 125 -8.19 -18.19 4.33
N LYS A 126 -8.04 -17.04 5.01
CA LYS A 126 -7.48 -15.81 4.44
C LYS A 126 -6.05 -16.04 3.97
N VAL A 127 -5.73 -15.58 2.77
CA VAL A 127 -4.34 -15.55 2.28
C VAL A 127 -3.51 -14.62 3.15
N ARG A 128 -2.37 -15.08 3.62
CA ARG A 128 -1.44 -14.29 4.44
C ARG A 128 -0.46 -13.53 3.54
N LEU A 129 -0.99 -12.56 2.79
CA LEU A 129 -0.22 -11.84 1.78
C LEU A 129 0.96 -11.02 2.36
N PRO A 130 0.90 -10.42 3.56
CA PRO A 130 2.07 -9.77 4.17
C PRO A 130 3.24 -10.73 4.41
N GLU A 131 2.97 -11.96 4.86
CA GLU A 131 4.00 -12.98 5.04
C GLU A 131 4.58 -13.42 3.69
N ILE A 132 3.74 -13.61 2.70
CA ILE A 132 4.18 -13.94 1.32
C ILE A 132 5.03 -12.80 0.76
N ALA A 133 4.65 -11.55 0.94
CA ALA A 133 5.42 -10.39 0.50
C ALA A 133 6.82 -10.35 1.12
N ARG A 134 6.92 -10.63 2.43
CA ARG A 134 8.20 -10.73 3.13
C ARG A 134 9.08 -11.84 2.53
N GLU A 135 8.55 -13.03 2.38
CA GLU A 135 9.28 -14.19 1.84
C GLU A 135 9.61 -14.02 0.33
N SER A 136 8.84 -13.19 -0.38
CA SER A 136 9.10 -12.83 -1.78
C SER A 136 10.12 -11.71 -1.96
N GLY A 137 10.72 -11.22 -0.86
CA GLY A 137 11.81 -10.25 -0.90
C GLY A 137 11.40 -8.79 -0.80
N CYS A 138 10.18 -8.48 -0.36
CA CYS A 138 9.84 -7.10 -0.01
C CYS A 138 10.66 -6.61 1.18
N HIS A 139 11.23 -5.42 1.05
CA HIS A 139 12.10 -4.81 2.07
C HIS A 139 11.34 -4.11 3.19
N TYR A 140 10.09 -3.74 2.93
CA TYR A 140 9.20 -3.11 3.89
C TYR A 140 7.79 -3.64 3.68
N VAL A 141 7.23 -4.25 4.73
CA VAL A 141 5.88 -4.83 4.69
C VAL A 141 5.11 -4.35 5.89
N VAL A 142 3.95 -3.75 5.67
CA VAL A 142 3.10 -3.24 6.75
C VAL A 142 1.67 -3.74 6.59
N ASN A 143 1.09 -4.16 7.72
CA ASN A 143 -0.34 -4.42 7.86
C ASN A 143 -0.91 -3.39 8.86
N CYS A 144 -1.86 -2.59 8.43
CA CYS A 144 -2.49 -1.55 9.26
C CYS A 144 -3.89 -1.19 8.74
N THR A 145 -4.57 -0.30 9.45
CA THR A 145 -5.87 0.25 9.03
C THR A 145 -5.76 1.74 8.71
N VAL A 146 -6.79 2.32 8.11
CA VAL A 146 -6.87 3.77 7.85
C VAL A 146 -7.32 4.58 9.07
N SER A 147 -7.55 3.97 10.21
CA SER A 147 -8.05 4.63 11.43
C SER A 147 -7.10 5.68 12.00
N LYS A 148 -5.79 5.58 11.69
CA LYS A 148 -4.73 6.49 12.17
C LYS A 148 -4.02 7.18 11.01
N PRO A 149 -4.54 8.30 10.50
CA PRO A 149 -4.01 8.98 9.31
C PRO A 149 -2.52 9.32 9.39
N SER A 150 -2.03 9.79 10.54
CA SER A 150 -0.61 10.11 10.73
C SER A 150 0.32 8.90 10.66
N LEU A 151 -0.15 7.73 11.12
CA LEU A 151 0.58 6.46 10.96
C LEU A 151 0.62 6.05 9.49
N VAL A 152 -0.52 6.11 8.80
CA VAL A 152 -0.62 5.79 7.37
C VAL A 152 0.29 6.68 6.54
N GLU A 153 0.33 7.99 6.84
CA GLU A 153 1.22 8.94 6.19
C GLU A 153 2.70 8.53 6.36
N LYS A 154 3.12 8.23 7.57
CA LYS A 154 4.49 7.77 7.86
C LYS A 154 4.81 6.46 7.12
N VAL A 155 3.90 5.50 7.16
CA VAL A 155 4.07 4.18 6.52
C VAL A 155 4.23 4.32 5.01
N ILE A 156 3.36 5.08 4.33
CA ILE A 156 3.45 5.31 2.89
C ILE A 156 4.75 6.04 2.54
N ARG A 157 5.11 7.08 3.28
CA ARG A 157 6.35 7.83 3.06
C ARG A 157 7.59 6.93 3.15
N ASN A 158 7.70 6.14 4.21
CA ASN A 158 8.80 5.21 4.40
C ASN A 158 8.84 4.18 3.27
N SER A 159 7.68 3.64 2.90
CA SER A 159 7.52 2.67 1.83
C SER A 159 8.07 3.19 0.50
N VAL A 160 7.67 4.40 0.10
CA VAL A 160 8.12 5.02 -1.15
C VAL A 160 9.63 5.30 -1.12
N LEU A 161 10.17 5.79 0.00
CA LEU A 161 11.60 6.06 0.14
C LEU A 161 12.44 4.79 0.09
N ILE A 162 12.01 3.72 0.76
CA ILE A 162 12.67 2.41 0.71
C ILE A 162 12.58 1.82 -0.69
N ALA A 163 11.41 1.89 -1.32
CA ALA A 163 11.22 1.37 -2.67
C ALA A 163 12.12 2.07 -3.69
N ARG A 164 12.33 3.37 -3.55
CA ARG A 164 13.21 4.18 -4.39
C ARG A 164 14.64 3.67 -4.39
N GLU A 165 15.19 3.38 -3.22
CA GLU A 165 16.61 3.10 -3.04
C GLU A 165 16.92 1.60 -2.94
N ILE A 166 16.12 0.86 -2.19
CA ILE A 166 16.41 -0.52 -1.82
C ILE A 166 15.70 -1.52 -2.74
N GLY A 167 14.37 -1.58 -2.70
CA GLY A 167 13.59 -2.56 -3.46
C GLY A 167 12.11 -2.56 -3.11
N PRO A 168 11.33 -3.56 -3.57
CA PRO A 168 9.88 -3.56 -3.47
C PRO A 168 9.38 -3.44 -2.03
N THR A 169 8.25 -2.76 -1.88
CA THR A 169 7.56 -2.60 -0.60
C THR A 169 6.07 -2.89 -0.74
N TYR A 170 5.46 -3.37 0.34
CA TYR A 170 4.06 -3.74 0.37
C TYR A 170 3.35 -3.18 1.60
N ILE A 171 2.19 -2.58 1.40
CA ILE A 171 1.31 -2.11 2.46
C ILE A 171 -0.06 -2.77 2.27
N GLN A 172 -0.52 -3.54 3.26
CA GLN A 172 -1.90 -3.99 3.36
C GLN A 172 -2.65 -3.03 4.28
N LEU A 173 -3.58 -2.28 3.69
CA LEU A 173 -4.28 -1.19 4.33
C LEU A 173 -5.76 -1.51 4.44
N TYR A 174 -6.23 -1.87 5.63
CA TYR A 174 -7.63 -2.20 5.83
C TYR A 174 -8.54 -0.97 5.69
N THR A 175 -9.52 -1.11 4.81
CA THR A 175 -10.51 -0.09 4.47
C THR A 175 -11.88 -0.74 4.31
N PRO A 176 -12.65 -0.96 5.39
CA PRO A 176 -13.90 -1.71 5.32
C PRO A 176 -14.91 -1.07 4.35
N CYS A 177 -15.59 -1.92 3.59
CA CYS A 177 -16.71 -1.48 2.74
C CYS A 177 -18.00 -1.48 3.53
N ILE A 178 -18.39 -0.34 4.08
CA ILE A 178 -19.60 -0.19 4.89
C ILE A 178 -20.88 -0.55 4.15
N LEU A 179 -20.91 -0.34 2.84
CA LEU A 179 -22.08 -0.65 1.99
C LEU A 179 -22.33 -2.15 1.88
N GLU A 180 -21.29 -2.93 1.59
CA GLU A 180 -21.42 -4.38 1.37
C GLU A 180 -21.55 -5.18 2.67
N ILE A 181 -21.05 -4.64 3.78
CA ILE A 181 -21.22 -5.25 5.11
C ILE A 181 -22.46 -4.74 5.86
N GLY A 182 -23.24 -3.84 5.25
CA GLY A 182 -24.50 -3.34 5.81
C GLY A 182 -24.33 -2.51 7.09
N LYS A 183 -23.23 -1.77 7.23
CA LYS A 183 -22.93 -0.93 8.39
C LYS A 183 -23.01 0.56 8.05
N ASN A 184 -23.31 1.37 9.05
CA ASN A 184 -23.15 2.82 8.92
C ASN A 184 -21.69 3.25 9.12
N SER A 185 -21.38 4.51 8.85
CA SER A 185 -20.00 5.03 8.94
C SER A 185 -19.38 4.93 10.34
N MET A 186 -20.17 5.09 11.39
CA MET A 186 -19.68 5.01 12.77
C MET A 186 -19.38 3.56 13.16
N GLU A 187 -20.23 2.62 12.76
CA GLU A 187 -20.01 1.18 12.95
C GLU A 187 -18.79 0.70 12.18
N GLY A 188 -18.59 1.18 10.94
CA GLY A 188 -17.38 0.87 10.15
C GLY A 188 -16.10 1.42 10.79
N LEU A 189 -16.15 2.63 11.35
CA LEU A 189 -15.03 3.20 12.10
C LEU A 189 -14.73 2.40 13.37
N GLN A 190 -15.76 1.97 14.09
CA GLN A 190 -15.60 1.14 15.29
C GLN A 190 -15.01 -0.22 14.94
N GLU A 191 -15.46 -0.84 13.85
CA GLU A 191 -14.88 -2.10 13.36
C GLU A 191 -13.40 -1.97 13.02
N MET A 192 -12.99 -0.89 12.34
CA MET A 192 -11.57 -0.65 12.09
C MET A 192 -10.76 -0.59 13.39
N ARG A 193 -11.25 0.14 14.40
CA ARG A 193 -10.59 0.26 15.70
C ARG A 193 -10.53 -1.07 16.43
N ASP A 194 -11.60 -1.86 16.38
CA ASP A 194 -11.63 -3.18 17.01
C ASP A 194 -10.67 -4.14 16.32
N SER A 195 -10.57 -4.10 14.99
CA SER A 195 -9.67 -4.94 14.19
C SER A 195 -8.18 -4.61 14.35
N GLU A 196 -7.84 -3.46 14.93
CA GLU A 196 -6.46 -3.05 15.24
C GLU A 196 -5.94 -3.57 16.60
N LYS A 197 -6.78 -4.14 17.44
CA LYS A 197 -6.34 -4.68 18.72
C LYS A 197 -5.21 -5.71 18.52
N PRO A 198 -4.28 -5.88 19.47
CA PRO A 198 -3.05 -6.65 19.27
C PRO A 198 -3.25 -8.11 18.82
N THR A 199 -4.39 -8.71 19.13
CA THR A 199 -4.73 -10.09 18.76
C THR A 199 -5.57 -10.20 17.49
N GLU A 200 -5.99 -9.06 16.93
CA GLU A 200 -6.93 -9.00 15.84
C GLU A 200 -6.24 -8.98 14.46
N ARG A 201 -7.05 -9.20 13.42
CA ARG A 201 -6.60 -9.43 12.05
C ARG A 201 -5.82 -8.30 11.40
N PHE A 202 -6.09 -7.06 11.82
CA PHE A 202 -5.40 -5.86 11.32
C PHE A 202 -4.57 -5.16 12.40
N ALA A 203 -4.17 -5.88 13.44
CA ALA A 203 -3.16 -5.41 14.37
C ALA A 203 -1.96 -4.86 13.57
N TYR A 204 -1.47 -3.69 13.99
CA TYR A 204 -0.28 -3.12 13.35
C TYR A 204 0.89 -4.09 13.39
N LYS A 205 1.40 -4.45 12.21
CA LYS A 205 2.58 -5.28 12.05
C LYS A 205 3.48 -4.63 11.00
N GLU A 206 4.75 -4.52 11.31
CA GLU A 206 5.76 -3.93 10.44
C GLU A 206 6.94 -4.87 10.34
N TYR A 207 7.33 -5.19 9.11
CA TYR A 207 8.58 -5.86 8.80
C TYR A 207 9.47 -4.88 8.04
N VAL A 208 10.72 -4.78 8.47
CA VAL A 208 11.76 -3.96 7.84
C VAL A 208 12.99 -4.82 7.67
N SER A 209 13.48 -4.99 6.45
CA SER A 209 14.72 -5.72 6.18
C SER A 209 15.94 -4.97 6.73
N GLU A 210 17.04 -5.66 6.96
CA GLU A 210 18.27 -5.02 7.48
C GLU A 210 18.77 -3.86 6.59
N PRO A 211 18.82 -3.99 5.23
CA PRO A 211 19.19 -2.85 4.38
C PRO A 211 18.24 -1.66 4.54
N ALA A 212 16.93 -1.91 4.66
CA ALA A 212 15.94 -0.86 4.84
C ALA A 212 16.04 -0.18 6.21
N LYS A 213 16.38 -0.92 7.28
CA LYS A 213 16.63 -0.34 8.62
C LYS A 213 17.82 0.60 8.59
N GLN A 214 18.93 0.18 7.99
CA GLN A 214 20.14 1.01 7.84
C GLN A 214 19.81 2.29 7.08
N PHE A 215 19.14 2.17 5.94
CA PHE A 215 18.72 3.33 5.15
C PHE A 215 17.84 4.31 5.93
N LEU A 216 16.83 3.82 6.66
CA LEU A 216 15.96 4.68 7.47
C LEU A 216 16.72 5.36 8.61
N ALA A 217 17.69 4.69 9.21
CA ALA A 217 18.55 5.27 10.26
C ALA A 217 19.43 6.40 9.71
N GLU A 218 20.06 6.21 8.54
CA GLU A 218 20.84 7.24 7.86
C GLU A 218 19.97 8.45 7.48
N LEU A 219 18.75 8.19 6.98
CA LEU A 219 17.82 9.26 6.63
C LEU A 219 17.42 10.09 7.86
N ALA A 220 17.16 9.43 8.97
CA ALA A 220 16.83 10.09 10.23
C ALA A 220 17.99 10.92 10.79
N ALA A 221 19.23 10.45 10.64
CA ALA A 221 20.43 11.19 11.03
C ALA A 221 20.59 12.46 10.19
N LYS A 222 20.50 12.36 8.85
CA LYS A 222 20.54 13.52 7.93
C LYS A 222 19.45 14.54 8.21
N ASP A 223 18.23 14.10 8.50
CA ASP A 223 17.12 15.00 8.85
C ASP A 223 17.36 15.74 10.17
N LYS A 224 17.98 15.05 11.14
CA LYS A 224 18.36 15.66 12.44
C LYS A 224 19.44 16.73 12.27
N GLU A 225 20.46 16.45 11.49
CA GLU A 225 21.53 17.41 11.16
C GLU A 225 20.96 18.64 10.42
N ARG A 226 20.09 18.44 9.42
CA ARG A 226 19.45 19.52 8.67
C ARG A 226 18.59 20.41 9.58
N LYS A 227 17.85 19.84 10.51
CA LYS A 227 17.06 20.58 11.50
C LYS A 227 17.94 21.36 12.47
N ALA A 228 19.06 20.78 12.90
CA ALA A 228 20.01 21.47 13.78
C ALA A 228 20.66 22.67 13.07
N ALA A 229 21.11 22.49 11.82
CA ALA A 229 21.68 23.56 11.00
C ALA A 229 20.67 24.70 10.75
N ALA A 230 19.41 24.37 10.43
CA ALA A 230 18.35 25.35 10.23
C ALA A 230 18.07 26.16 11.51
N LYS A 231 18.11 25.51 12.68
CA LYS A 231 17.92 26.17 13.99
C LYS A 231 19.05 27.13 14.35
N GLN A 232 20.30 26.76 13.97
CA GLN A 232 21.45 27.65 14.16
C GLN A 232 21.41 28.88 13.24
N LEU A 233 20.90 28.76 12.03
CA LEU A 233 20.70 29.91 11.11
C LEU A 233 19.60 30.82 11.57
N ALA A 234 18.47 30.29 12.04
CA ALA A 234 17.36 31.09 12.57
C ALA A 234 17.68 31.81 13.90
N GLY A 235 18.61 31.27 14.70
CA GLY A 235 19.06 31.92 15.95
C GLY A 235 20.13 33.00 15.75
N LYS A 236 20.60 33.23 14.51
CA LYS A 236 21.57 34.28 14.14
C LYS A 236 20.96 35.45 13.37
N ALA A 237 19.66 35.35 13.04
CA ALA A 237 18.87 36.41 12.42
C ALA A 237 17.99 37.13 13.50
#